data_56592fd62b6df28cce77c03f10a53392
#
_entry.id   56592fd62b6df28cce77c03f10a53392
#
_cell.length_a   1.000
_cell.length_b   1.000
_cell.length_c   1.000
_cell.angle_alpha   90.00
_cell.angle_beta   90.00
_cell.angle_gamma   90.00
#
_symmetry.space_group_name_H-M   'P 1'
#
loop_
_entity.id
_entity.type
_entity.pdbx_description
1 polymer ?
#
loop_
_entity_poly.entity_id
_entity_poly.type
_entity_poly.pdbx_seq_one_letter_code
_entity_poly.pdbx_strand_id
1 'polypeptide(L)'
;MSLKPIKIDMSKTYNKTWIAFADSLICNHIEAIHDLKYINWRMGANFHFSIGDIVYLFISEKRSVRFKMVVVEQDCKRTDNDYWIKVAPNDITYKLALIDEYKGDKLKEEYLIQYGFSGGSIQTPSYKNVDLIAYIDSIFALEHNHDSDLQNKPIIYVDMYSGEYWKERTGHEILNLDKNSIDGRYYGYCPPHGNIDITKLGAQKGDESVSGVIVVYTAKIKSSSDREIIAFCTDATVYKEPITD
;
A
#
# COMPACT_ATOMS: atom_id res chain seq x y z
N MET A 1 6.01 24.02 16.25
CA MET A 1 6.50 23.94 14.85
C MET A 1 5.39 23.34 14.02
N SER A 2 4.78 24.12 13.15
CA SER A 2 3.69 23.67 12.28
C SER A 2 4.28 22.88 11.12
N LEU A 3 3.97 21.59 11.05
CA LEU A 3 4.29 20.75 9.89
C LEU A 3 3.38 21.19 8.74
N LYS A 4 3.97 21.76 7.71
CA LYS A 4 3.25 22.06 6.47
C LYS A 4 2.83 20.73 5.82
N PRO A 5 1.57 20.57 5.40
CA PRO A 5 1.17 19.40 4.64
C PRO A 5 1.95 19.37 3.33
N ILE A 6 2.59 18.24 3.04
CA ILE A 6 3.23 17.99 1.75
C ILE A 6 2.09 17.88 0.74
N LYS A 7 1.93 18.87 -0.10
CA LYS A 7 1.07 18.77 -1.28
C LYS A 7 1.73 17.79 -2.25
N ILE A 8 1.24 16.56 -2.29
CA ILE A 8 1.56 15.62 -3.36
C ILE A 8 0.77 16.10 -4.57
N ASP A 9 1.45 16.70 -5.53
CA ASP A 9 0.87 17.04 -6.82
C ASP A 9 0.65 15.75 -7.62
N MET A 10 -0.54 15.21 -7.54
CA MET A 10 -0.96 13.99 -8.22
C MET A 10 -1.09 14.13 -9.75
N SER A 11 -0.75 15.30 -10.30
CA SER A 11 -1.04 15.59 -11.71
C SER A 11 0.03 15.19 -12.71
N LYS A 12 1.21 14.66 -12.32
CA LYS A 12 2.31 14.46 -13.28
C LYS A 12 3.33 13.36 -13.04
N THR A 13 3.14 12.37 -12.18
CA THR A 13 4.11 11.25 -12.16
C THR A 13 3.37 9.92 -12.08
N TYR A 14 3.23 9.25 -13.20
CA TYR A 14 3.02 7.80 -13.19
C TYR A 14 4.26 7.19 -12.53
N ASN A 15 4.14 6.74 -11.29
CA ASN A 15 5.21 6.00 -10.64
C ASN A 15 5.54 4.79 -11.49
N LYS A 16 6.80 4.63 -11.82
CA LYS A 16 7.27 3.47 -12.59
C LYS A 16 7.33 2.25 -11.69
N THR A 17 7.21 1.09 -12.31
CA THR A 17 7.44 -0.19 -11.64
C THR A 17 8.67 -0.86 -12.23
N TRP A 18 9.50 -1.42 -11.38
CA TRP A 18 10.77 -2.01 -11.73
C TRP A 18 10.87 -3.44 -11.21
N ILE A 19 11.68 -4.26 -11.87
CA ILE A 19 12.18 -5.52 -11.31
C ILE A 19 13.67 -5.37 -11.14
N ALA A 20 14.17 -5.60 -9.93
CA ALA A 20 15.58 -5.53 -9.60
C ALA A 20 16.08 -6.88 -9.09
N PHE A 21 17.24 -7.30 -9.55
CA PHE A 21 17.85 -8.57 -9.17
C PHE A 21 18.74 -8.38 -7.94
N ALA A 22 18.37 -9.02 -6.85
CA ALA A 22 19.10 -9.02 -5.59
C ALA A 22 19.98 -10.27 -5.50
N ASP A 23 21.30 -10.07 -5.69
CA ASP A 23 22.28 -11.15 -5.66
C ASP A 23 22.64 -11.50 -4.21
N SER A 24 22.19 -12.66 -3.77
CA SER A 24 22.42 -13.17 -2.41
C SER A 24 23.88 -13.58 -2.14
N LEU A 25 24.73 -13.65 -3.16
CA LEU A 25 26.19 -13.86 -2.98
C LEU A 25 26.94 -12.57 -2.62
N ILE A 26 26.27 -11.44 -2.69
CA ILE A 26 26.84 -10.12 -2.43
C ILE A 26 26.35 -9.53 -1.12
N CYS A 27 25.05 -9.67 -0.87
CA CYS A 27 24.38 -9.08 0.29
C CYS A 27 23.23 -9.97 0.75
N ASN A 28 23.05 -10.10 2.06
CA ASN A 28 21.93 -10.79 2.67
C ASN A 28 20.68 -9.89 2.68
N HIS A 29 20.09 -9.70 1.49
CA HIS A 29 18.97 -8.79 1.29
C HIS A 29 17.74 -9.18 2.11
N ILE A 30 17.47 -10.47 2.30
CA ILE A 30 16.30 -10.95 3.05
C ILE A 30 16.40 -10.50 4.51
N GLU A 31 17.54 -10.75 5.16
CA GLU A 31 17.77 -10.37 6.55
C GLU A 31 17.73 -8.85 6.71
N ALA A 32 18.43 -8.11 5.82
CA ALA A 32 18.40 -6.66 5.83
C ALA A 32 16.97 -6.10 5.77
N ILE A 33 16.13 -6.64 4.86
CA ILE A 33 14.73 -6.19 4.73
C ILE A 33 13.91 -6.56 5.97
N HIS A 34 14.12 -7.75 6.55
CA HIS A 34 13.38 -8.17 7.73
C HIS A 34 13.72 -7.32 8.96
N ASP A 35 14.99 -6.94 9.14
CA ASP A 35 15.44 -6.19 10.31
C ASP A 35 15.18 -4.69 10.15
N LEU A 36 15.62 -4.12 9.04
CA LEU A 36 15.58 -2.68 8.81
C LEU A 36 14.26 -2.16 8.23
N LYS A 37 13.47 -3.04 7.59
CA LYS A 37 12.28 -2.70 6.78
C LYS A 37 12.62 -1.86 5.55
N TYR A 38 13.87 -1.76 5.17
CA TYR A 38 14.37 -1.12 3.96
C TYR A 38 15.71 -1.74 3.54
N ILE A 39 16.14 -1.41 2.32
CA ILE A 39 17.51 -1.62 1.84
C ILE A 39 18.00 -0.39 1.09
N ASN A 40 19.33 -0.28 0.96
CA ASN A 40 19.95 0.70 0.09
C ASN A 40 20.27 0.09 -1.27
N TRP A 41 19.73 0.67 -2.33
CA TRP A 41 19.94 0.20 -3.69
C TRP A 41 20.90 1.12 -4.44
N ARG A 42 21.87 0.53 -5.12
CA ARG A 42 22.91 1.27 -5.86
C ARG A 42 22.30 2.18 -6.92
N MET A 43 22.72 3.43 -6.97
CA MET A 43 22.51 4.31 -8.10
C MET A 43 23.51 3.94 -9.20
N GLY A 44 23.03 3.51 -10.35
CA GLY A 44 23.87 3.07 -11.46
C GLY A 44 23.24 3.42 -12.79
N ALA A 45 24.00 3.23 -13.87
CA ALA A 45 23.57 3.56 -15.23
C ALA A 45 22.26 2.90 -15.68
N ASN A 46 21.86 1.81 -15.01
CA ASN A 46 20.67 1.03 -15.36
C ASN A 46 19.44 1.33 -14.50
N PHE A 47 19.60 2.07 -13.40
CA PHE A 47 18.52 2.43 -12.51
C PHE A 47 18.39 3.94 -12.38
N HIS A 48 17.23 4.44 -12.79
CA HIS A 48 16.86 5.83 -12.65
C HIS A 48 15.51 5.85 -11.93
N PHE A 49 15.54 5.44 -10.66
CA PHE A 49 14.34 5.45 -9.81
C PHE A 49 13.93 6.88 -9.47
N SER A 50 12.63 7.06 -9.32
CA SER A 50 12.05 8.27 -8.75
C SER A 50 11.40 7.94 -7.41
N ILE A 51 11.31 8.89 -6.50
CA ILE A 51 10.57 8.71 -5.24
C ILE A 51 9.13 8.33 -5.56
N GLY A 52 8.64 7.25 -4.92
CA GLY A 52 7.34 6.66 -5.16
C GLY A 52 7.32 5.53 -6.19
N ASP A 53 8.40 5.30 -6.93
CA ASP A 53 8.49 4.13 -7.82
C ASP A 53 8.39 2.84 -7.03
N ILE A 54 7.73 1.84 -7.61
CA ILE A 54 7.64 0.48 -7.06
C ILE A 54 8.78 -0.37 -7.61
N VAL A 55 9.43 -1.12 -6.73
CA VAL A 55 10.54 -2.02 -7.09
C VAL A 55 10.25 -3.41 -6.56
N TYR A 56 10.05 -4.35 -7.47
CA TYR A 56 9.98 -5.78 -7.15
C TYR A 56 11.38 -6.36 -7.08
N LEU A 57 11.73 -7.00 -5.96
CA LEU A 57 13.03 -7.63 -5.80
C LEU A 57 12.96 -9.11 -6.12
N PHE A 58 13.69 -9.50 -7.15
CA PHE A 58 13.97 -10.90 -7.46
C PHE A 58 15.18 -11.36 -6.63
N ILE A 59 14.98 -12.29 -5.72
CA ILE A 59 16.00 -12.82 -4.82
C ILE A 59 16.67 -14.03 -5.47
N SER A 60 17.98 -13.93 -5.71
CA SER A 60 18.72 -14.93 -6.49
C SER A 60 18.71 -16.33 -5.86
N GLU A 61 18.89 -16.46 -4.55
CA GLU A 61 18.89 -17.76 -3.87
C GLU A 61 17.53 -18.47 -3.88
N LYS A 62 16.44 -17.69 -3.89
CA LYS A 62 15.06 -18.21 -3.92
C LYS A 62 14.56 -18.38 -5.35
N ARG A 63 15.27 -17.86 -6.34
CA ARG A 63 14.84 -17.82 -7.75
C ARG A 63 13.41 -17.31 -7.90
N SER A 64 13.05 -16.26 -7.16
CA SER A 64 11.70 -15.71 -7.14
C SER A 64 11.65 -14.22 -6.81
N VAL A 65 10.60 -13.54 -7.25
CA VAL A 65 10.25 -12.23 -6.70
C VAL A 65 9.67 -12.43 -5.30
N ARG A 66 10.27 -11.77 -4.32
CA ARG A 66 9.93 -11.92 -2.90
C ARG A 66 9.38 -10.66 -2.27
N PHE A 67 9.89 -9.51 -2.64
CA PHE A 67 9.57 -8.26 -1.96
C PHE A 67 9.02 -7.23 -2.93
N LYS A 68 7.99 -6.51 -2.48
CA LYS A 68 7.48 -5.29 -3.08
C LYS A 68 7.98 -4.13 -2.25
N MET A 69 8.75 -3.25 -2.89
CA MET A 69 9.39 -2.12 -2.25
C MET A 69 8.91 -0.81 -2.88
N VAL A 70 9.06 0.30 -2.17
CA VAL A 70 8.84 1.64 -2.70
C VAL A 70 10.10 2.49 -2.50
N VAL A 71 10.43 3.30 -3.48
CA VAL A 71 11.52 4.28 -3.38
C VAL A 71 11.07 5.43 -2.49
N VAL A 72 11.70 5.60 -1.32
CA VAL A 72 11.34 6.64 -0.35
C VAL A 72 12.37 7.76 -0.28
N GLU A 73 13.60 7.50 -0.70
CA GLU A 73 14.70 8.47 -0.65
C GLU A 73 15.69 8.20 -1.79
N GLN A 74 16.32 9.24 -2.29
CA GLN A 74 17.41 9.17 -3.27
C GLN A 74 18.58 10.02 -2.78
N ASP A 75 19.75 9.80 -3.37
CA ASP A 75 20.99 10.48 -3.01
C ASP A 75 21.40 10.29 -1.54
N CYS A 76 21.02 9.16 -0.94
CA CYS A 76 21.33 8.86 0.44
C CYS A 76 22.59 7.99 0.59
N LYS A 77 23.23 8.10 1.75
CA LYS A 77 24.34 7.23 2.14
C LYS A 77 23.82 5.84 2.47
N ARG A 78 24.64 4.83 2.16
CA ARG A 78 24.35 3.45 2.54
C ARG A 78 24.36 3.25 4.05
N THR A 79 23.36 2.55 4.56
CA THR A 79 23.19 2.24 5.99
C THR A 79 22.90 0.75 6.26
N ASP A 80 22.92 -0.09 5.22
CA ASP A 80 22.71 -1.54 5.30
C ASP A 80 24.04 -2.35 5.19
N ASN A 81 25.16 -1.73 5.56
CA ASN A 81 26.51 -2.30 5.37
C ASN A 81 26.71 -3.63 6.11
N ASP A 82 26.09 -3.81 7.27
CA ASP A 82 26.27 -5.00 8.12
C ASP A 82 25.71 -6.28 7.50
N TYR A 83 24.85 -6.14 6.47
CA TYR A 83 24.25 -7.27 5.75
C TYR A 83 25.02 -7.65 4.48
N TRP A 84 26.12 -6.94 4.20
CA TRP A 84 26.93 -7.25 3.00
C TRP A 84 27.92 -8.39 3.29
N ILE A 85 27.87 -9.43 2.42
CA ILE A 85 28.79 -10.56 2.44
C ILE A 85 30.15 -10.16 1.86
N LYS A 86 30.10 -9.34 0.81
CA LYS A 86 31.29 -8.67 0.25
C LYS A 86 31.41 -7.27 0.83
N VAL A 87 32.55 -6.64 0.59
CA VAL A 87 32.73 -5.25 1.01
C VAL A 87 31.63 -4.37 0.42
N ALA A 88 30.87 -3.72 1.30
CA ALA A 88 29.81 -2.82 0.87
C ALA A 88 30.41 -1.64 0.09
N PRO A 89 29.87 -1.30 -1.08
CA PRO A 89 30.37 -0.14 -1.83
C PRO A 89 30.05 1.15 -1.08
N ASN A 90 31.01 2.04 -1.03
CA ASN A 90 30.81 3.40 -0.50
C ASN A 90 30.21 4.27 -1.62
N ASP A 91 28.93 4.08 -1.89
CA ASP A 91 28.22 4.73 -2.97
C ASP A 91 27.01 5.54 -2.47
N ILE A 92 26.52 6.41 -3.34
CA ILE A 92 25.23 7.08 -3.16
C ILE A 92 24.14 6.12 -3.64
N THR A 93 23.05 6.06 -2.91
CA THR A 93 22.03 5.04 -3.07
C THR A 93 20.60 5.61 -3.11
N TYR A 94 19.68 4.77 -3.58
CA TYR A 94 18.26 4.91 -3.29
C TYR A 94 17.94 4.14 -2.00
N LYS A 95 17.00 4.63 -1.20
CA LYS A 95 16.41 3.89 -0.09
C LYS A 95 15.08 3.29 -0.53
N LEU A 96 15.01 1.96 -0.49
CA LEU A 96 13.82 1.19 -0.84
C LEU A 96 13.17 0.69 0.45
N ALA A 97 11.98 1.18 0.79
CA ALA A 97 11.22 0.72 1.94
C ALA A 97 10.34 -0.47 1.58
N LEU A 98 10.21 -1.41 2.51
CA LEU A 98 9.34 -2.57 2.37
C LEU A 98 7.88 -2.15 2.35
N ILE A 99 7.15 -2.61 1.32
CA ILE A 99 5.68 -2.57 1.28
C ILE A 99 5.14 -3.94 1.69
N ASP A 100 5.68 -5.02 1.06
CA ASP A 100 5.11 -6.34 1.18
C ASP A 100 6.12 -7.45 0.88
N GLU A 101 5.87 -8.66 1.42
CA GLU A 101 6.65 -9.86 1.18
C GLU A 101 5.74 -11.00 0.71
N TYR A 102 6.04 -11.58 -0.45
CA TYR A 102 5.41 -12.79 -0.95
C TYR A 102 6.22 -14.03 -0.58
N LYS A 103 5.59 -15.02 0.10
CA LYS A 103 6.26 -16.26 0.57
C LYS A 103 5.90 -17.51 -0.24
N GLY A 104 4.92 -17.39 -1.13
CA GLY A 104 4.46 -18.52 -1.95
C GLY A 104 5.34 -18.82 -3.15
N ASP A 105 4.89 -19.77 -3.96
CA ASP A 105 5.64 -20.30 -5.10
C ASP A 105 5.30 -19.65 -6.44
N LYS A 106 4.16 -18.95 -6.56
CA LYS A 106 3.67 -18.42 -7.85
C LYS A 106 4.57 -17.37 -8.48
N LEU A 107 5.45 -16.71 -7.71
CA LEU A 107 6.44 -15.75 -8.21
C LEU A 107 7.84 -16.34 -8.39
N LYS A 108 7.96 -17.67 -8.46
CA LYS A 108 9.20 -18.34 -8.88
C LYS A 108 9.47 -18.07 -10.36
N GLU A 109 10.74 -18.07 -10.72
CA GLU A 109 11.23 -17.79 -12.07
C GLU A 109 10.53 -18.63 -13.15
N GLU A 110 10.27 -19.93 -12.87
CA GLU A 110 9.57 -20.84 -13.78
C GLU A 110 8.19 -20.36 -14.21
N TYR A 111 7.48 -19.63 -13.35
CA TYR A 111 6.20 -19.02 -13.68
C TYR A 111 6.37 -17.65 -14.34
N LEU A 112 7.35 -16.87 -13.88
CA LEU A 112 7.61 -15.55 -14.43
C LEU A 112 8.06 -15.59 -15.90
N ILE A 113 8.78 -16.64 -16.32
CA ILE A 113 9.22 -16.85 -17.71
C ILE A 113 8.03 -16.87 -18.67
N GLN A 114 6.88 -17.40 -18.27
CA GLN A 114 5.66 -17.46 -19.09
C GLN A 114 5.11 -16.08 -19.42
N TYR A 115 5.46 -15.08 -18.62
CA TYR A 115 5.08 -13.68 -18.79
C TYR A 115 6.23 -12.81 -19.35
N GLY A 116 7.27 -13.44 -19.89
CA GLY A 116 8.39 -12.73 -20.53
C GLY A 116 9.55 -12.37 -19.61
N PHE A 117 9.62 -12.91 -18.39
CA PHE A 117 10.84 -12.79 -17.57
C PHE A 117 11.94 -13.60 -18.21
N SER A 118 13.06 -12.96 -18.51
CA SER A 118 14.18 -13.60 -19.24
C SER A 118 15.26 -14.17 -18.33
N GLY A 119 15.04 -14.16 -17.03
CA GLY A 119 15.98 -14.68 -16.04
C GLY A 119 17.20 -13.79 -15.81
N GLY A 120 18.04 -14.16 -14.85
CA GLY A 120 19.31 -13.51 -14.58
C GLY A 120 19.19 -12.12 -13.94
N SER A 121 20.15 -11.28 -14.20
CA SER A 121 20.31 -9.94 -13.62
C SER A 121 19.58 -8.84 -14.40
N ILE A 122 18.41 -9.15 -14.94
CA ILE A 122 17.69 -8.20 -15.79
C ILE A 122 16.93 -7.20 -14.92
N GLN A 123 17.27 -5.96 -15.12
CA GLN A 123 16.63 -4.80 -14.55
C GLN A 123 15.75 -4.19 -15.63
N THR A 124 14.47 -4.48 -15.59
CA THR A 124 13.58 -4.11 -16.68
C THR A 124 12.55 -3.09 -16.20
N PRO A 125 12.46 -1.91 -16.83
CA PRO A 125 11.38 -0.98 -16.57
C PRO A 125 10.03 -1.60 -16.98
N SER A 126 9.00 -1.37 -16.19
CA SER A 126 7.67 -1.97 -16.34
C SER A 126 7.03 -1.80 -17.73
N TYR A 127 7.28 -0.67 -18.39
CA TYR A 127 6.69 -0.39 -19.71
C TYR A 127 7.15 -1.35 -20.81
N LYS A 128 8.20 -2.13 -20.59
CA LYS A 128 8.70 -3.15 -21.54
C LYS A 128 8.08 -4.53 -21.31
N ASN A 129 7.48 -4.78 -20.15
CA ASN A 129 6.92 -6.07 -19.75
C ASN A 129 5.63 -5.89 -18.95
N VAL A 130 4.62 -5.31 -19.59
CA VAL A 130 3.34 -4.97 -18.93
C VAL A 130 2.65 -6.20 -18.35
N ASP A 131 2.62 -7.30 -19.09
CA ASP A 131 1.97 -8.54 -18.66
C ASP A 131 2.68 -9.18 -17.45
N LEU A 132 4.02 -9.13 -17.44
CA LEU A 132 4.82 -9.62 -16.31
C LEU A 132 4.53 -8.82 -15.04
N ILE A 133 4.52 -7.50 -15.14
CA ILE A 133 4.23 -6.64 -13.99
C ILE A 133 2.79 -6.83 -13.51
N ALA A 134 1.82 -6.89 -14.43
CA ALA A 134 0.43 -7.15 -14.09
C ALA A 134 0.24 -8.50 -13.38
N TYR A 135 0.96 -9.55 -13.82
CA TYR A 135 0.96 -10.83 -13.14
C TYR A 135 1.53 -10.74 -11.73
N ILE A 136 2.70 -10.11 -11.55
CA ILE A 136 3.32 -9.94 -10.24
C ILE A 136 2.39 -9.14 -9.31
N ASP A 137 1.83 -8.02 -9.78
CA ASP A 137 0.88 -7.19 -9.01
C ASP A 137 -0.34 -8.00 -8.58
N SER A 138 -0.88 -8.84 -9.47
CA SER A 138 -2.04 -9.68 -9.16
C SER A 138 -1.76 -10.68 -8.04
N ILE A 139 -0.55 -11.24 -7.99
CA ILE A 139 -0.17 -12.21 -6.95
C ILE A 139 0.00 -11.52 -5.59
N PHE A 140 0.65 -10.34 -5.54
CA PHE A 140 0.71 -9.57 -4.30
C PHE A 140 -0.67 -9.11 -3.82
N ALA A 141 -1.56 -8.70 -4.74
CA ALA A 141 -2.93 -8.35 -4.40
C ALA A 141 -3.75 -9.55 -3.88
N LEU A 142 -3.52 -10.76 -4.43
CA LEU A 142 -4.20 -11.97 -3.98
C LEU A 142 -3.73 -12.42 -2.59
N GLU A 143 -2.47 -12.21 -2.22
CA GLU A 143 -2.00 -12.52 -0.85
C GLU A 143 -2.64 -11.59 0.19
N HIS A 144 -2.80 -10.32 -0.12
CA HIS A 144 -3.58 -9.43 0.74
C HIS A 144 -5.06 -9.83 0.81
N ASN A 145 -5.59 -10.46 -0.27
CA ASN A 145 -6.94 -11.02 -0.28
C ASN A 145 -7.01 -12.43 0.37
N HIS A 146 -5.87 -13.09 0.61
CA HIS A 146 -5.76 -14.30 1.43
C HIS A 146 -5.66 -14.01 2.94
N ASP A 147 -5.69 -12.76 3.37
CA ASP A 147 -6.29 -12.46 4.63
C ASP A 147 -7.76 -12.88 4.50
N SER A 148 -8.01 -14.16 4.83
CA SER A 148 -9.35 -14.78 4.90
C SER A 148 -10.31 -13.97 5.77
N ASP A 149 -9.79 -12.98 6.45
CA ASP A 149 -10.47 -11.97 7.24
C ASP A 149 -11.21 -10.92 6.40
N LEU A 150 -10.74 -10.54 5.19
CA LEU A 150 -11.44 -9.51 4.41
C LEU A 150 -12.64 -10.06 3.64
N GLN A 151 -12.60 -11.33 3.19
CA GLN A 151 -13.70 -11.92 2.42
C GLN A 151 -15.00 -12.08 3.22
N ASN A 152 -14.90 -12.15 4.55
CA ASN A 152 -16.03 -12.30 5.45
C ASN A 152 -16.31 -11.07 6.32
N LYS A 153 -15.51 -9.99 6.16
CA LYS A 153 -15.75 -8.74 6.90
C LYS A 153 -17.03 -8.07 6.40
N PRO A 154 -17.90 -7.63 7.30
CA PRO A 154 -19.06 -6.85 6.90
C PRO A 154 -18.59 -5.51 6.30
N ILE A 155 -19.33 -5.06 5.29
CA ILE A 155 -19.01 -3.80 4.57
C ILE A 155 -20.17 -2.83 4.80
N ILE A 156 -19.83 -1.59 5.15
CA ILE A 156 -20.76 -0.47 5.18
C ILE A 156 -20.31 0.60 4.19
N TYR A 157 -21.24 1.08 3.38
CA TYR A 157 -21.01 2.21 2.49
C TYR A 157 -21.56 3.47 3.15
N VAL A 158 -20.70 4.47 3.28
CA VAL A 158 -21.03 5.80 3.78
C VAL A 158 -21.06 6.77 2.63
N ASP A 159 -22.20 7.33 2.35
CA ASP A 159 -22.39 8.32 1.32
C ASP A 159 -22.07 9.70 1.86
N MET A 160 -20.97 10.25 1.41
CA MET A 160 -20.56 11.61 1.75
C MET A 160 -21.36 12.62 0.92
N TYR A 161 -21.95 13.59 1.58
CA TYR A 161 -22.58 14.68 0.86
C TYR A 161 -21.52 15.40 0.02
N SER A 162 -21.62 15.23 -1.27
CA SER A 162 -20.84 16.02 -2.20
C SER A 162 -21.61 17.32 -2.46
N GLY A 163 -21.27 18.38 -1.78
CA GLY A 163 -21.33 19.70 -2.38
C GLY A 163 -20.55 19.67 -3.71
N GLU A 164 -20.41 20.78 -4.39
CA GLU A 164 -19.74 20.84 -5.70
C GLU A 164 -18.33 20.21 -5.69
N TYR A 165 -17.77 20.03 -4.47
CA TYR A 165 -16.49 19.37 -4.21
C TYR A 165 -16.55 18.64 -2.85
N TRP A 166 -16.34 17.33 -2.83
CA TRP A 166 -16.14 16.57 -1.58
C TRP A 166 -15.03 17.17 -0.67
N LYS A 167 -14.17 18.03 -1.24
CA LYS A 167 -13.14 18.84 -0.54
C LYS A 167 -13.73 20.01 0.24
N GLU A 168 -14.94 20.42 -0.06
CA GLU A 168 -15.68 21.48 0.65
C GLU A 168 -16.66 20.87 1.66
N ARG A 169 -16.16 19.89 2.42
CA ARG A 169 -16.93 19.20 3.46
C ARG A 169 -17.56 20.20 4.42
N THR A 170 -18.83 20.02 4.71
CA THR A 170 -19.59 20.85 5.64
C THR A 170 -20.24 20.03 6.73
N GLY A 171 -20.52 20.63 7.88
CA GLY A 171 -21.17 19.95 8.99
C GLY A 171 -20.31 18.87 9.61
N HIS A 172 -20.93 17.78 10.06
CA HIS A 172 -20.25 16.68 10.77
C HIS A 172 -19.33 15.85 9.87
N GLU A 173 -19.49 15.90 8.56
CA GLU A 173 -18.68 15.15 7.61
C GLU A 173 -17.23 15.67 7.49
N ILE A 174 -16.97 16.89 7.99
CA ILE A 174 -15.63 17.47 8.04
C ILE A 174 -14.64 16.56 8.75
N LEU A 175 -15.09 15.85 9.79
CA LEU A 175 -14.24 15.03 10.65
C LEU A 175 -13.99 13.61 10.10
N ASN A 176 -14.79 13.15 9.13
CA ASN A 176 -14.78 11.75 8.70
C ASN A 176 -13.45 11.27 8.10
N LEU A 177 -12.63 12.17 7.58
CA LEU A 177 -11.34 11.81 6.97
C LEU A 177 -10.17 12.51 7.67
N ASP A 178 -10.39 13.15 8.80
CA ASP A 178 -9.37 13.84 9.55
C ASP A 178 -8.92 13.03 10.77
N LYS A 179 -7.62 12.94 10.95
CA LYS A 179 -7.03 12.22 12.07
C LYS A 179 -7.19 13.02 13.36
N ASN A 180 -7.72 12.39 14.40
CA ASN A 180 -7.81 13.02 15.71
C ASN A 180 -6.40 13.32 16.26
N SER A 181 -6.18 14.54 16.72
CA SER A 181 -4.89 15.02 17.23
C SER A 181 -4.51 14.45 18.59
N ILE A 182 -5.46 13.93 19.35
CA ILE A 182 -5.26 13.45 20.72
C ILE A 182 -4.79 11.99 20.71
N ASP A 183 -5.51 11.10 20.01
CA ASP A 183 -5.25 9.65 20.04
C ASP A 183 -4.79 9.08 18.69
N GLY A 184 -4.75 9.91 17.66
CA GLY A 184 -4.30 9.55 16.33
C GLY A 184 -5.26 8.65 15.56
N ARG A 185 -6.50 8.47 16.00
CA ARG A 185 -7.53 7.68 15.33
C ARG A 185 -8.35 8.54 14.39
N TYR A 186 -9.05 7.87 13.49
CA TYR A 186 -10.06 8.49 12.63
C TYR A 186 -11.44 8.18 13.20
N TYR A 187 -12.24 9.20 13.37
CA TYR A 187 -13.62 9.08 13.80
C TYR A 187 -14.54 9.50 12.66
N GLY A 188 -15.41 8.60 12.23
CA GLY A 188 -16.40 8.88 11.21
C GLY A 188 -17.77 9.10 11.84
N TYR A 189 -18.48 10.12 11.42
CA TYR A 189 -19.86 10.33 11.75
C TYR A 189 -20.70 10.26 10.48
N CYS A 190 -21.65 9.35 10.47
CA CYS A 190 -22.67 9.27 9.44
C CYS A 190 -24.03 9.48 10.16
N PRO A 191 -24.70 10.63 9.96
CA PRO A 191 -26.00 10.86 10.55
C PRO A 191 -27.01 9.89 9.91
N PRO A 192 -27.44 8.82 10.58
CA PRO A 192 -28.45 7.95 10.03
C PRO A 192 -29.80 8.65 10.11
N HIS A 193 -30.69 8.36 9.17
CA HIS A 193 -32.12 8.57 9.38
C HIS A 193 -32.64 7.48 10.35
N GLY A 194 -32.06 7.41 11.57
CA GLY A 194 -32.31 6.37 12.57
C GLY A 194 -31.00 5.73 13.07
N ASN A 195 -31.08 4.77 13.99
CA ASN A 195 -29.94 4.04 14.51
C ASN A 195 -29.40 3.06 13.46
N ILE A 196 -28.08 2.85 13.47
CA ILE A 196 -27.44 1.86 12.61
C ILE A 196 -27.82 0.46 13.13
N ASP A 197 -28.38 -0.37 12.26
CA ASP A 197 -28.63 -1.77 12.56
C ASP A 197 -27.34 -2.59 12.42
N ILE A 198 -26.54 -2.58 13.50
CA ILE A 198 -25.26 -3.28 13.53
C ILE A 198 -25.39 -4.81 13.47
N THR A 199 -26.58 -5.37 13.65
CA THR A 199 -26.81 -6.82 13.50
C THR A 199 -26.59 -7.27 12.05
N LYS A 200 -26.85 -6.41 11.08
CA LYS A 200 -26.52 -6.64 9.65
C LYS A 200 -25.01 -6.69 9.37
N LEU A 201 -24.23 -6.18 10.31
CA LEU A 201 -22.75 -6.21 10.26
C LEU A 201 -22.19 -7.35 11.11
N GLY A 202 -23.03 -8.26 11.60
CA GLY A 202 -22.62 -9.44 12.37
C GLY A 202 -22.63 -9.28 13.89
N ALA A 203 -23.08 -8.13 14.43
CA ALA A 203 -23.26 -7.96 15.86
C ALA A 203 -24.38 -8.86 16.41
N GLN A 204 -24.22 -9.31 17.65
CA GLN A 204 -25.27 -10.07 18.34
C GLN A 204 -26.33 -9.14 18.94
N LYS A 205 -27.48 -9.70 19.27
CA LYS A 205 -28.54 -8.93 19.94
C LYS A 205 -28.05 -8.47 21.30
N GLY A 206 -27.98 -7.17 21.49
CA GLY A 206 -27.51 -6.54 22.73
C GLY A 206 -26.12 -5.93 22.65
N ASP A 207 -25.37 -6.14 21.54
CA ASP A 207 -24.10 -5.46 21.34
C ASP A 207 -24.32 -3.97 21.09
N GLU A 208 -23.39 -3.16 21.60
CA GLU A 208 -23.36 -1.70 21.40
C GLU A 208 -22.46 -1.30 20.20
N SER A 209 -21.61 -2.22 19.75
CA SER A 209 -20.69 -2.01 18.63
C SER A 209 -20.32 -3.31 17.95
N VAL A 210 -19.75 -3.20 16.74
CA VAL A 210 -19.13 -4.29 15.99
C VAL A 210 -17.81 -3.83 15.42
N SER A 211 -16.76 -4.60 15.64
CA SER A 211 -15.40 -4.32 15.14
C SER A 211 -15.07 -5.15 13.90
N GLY A 212 -14.00 -4.80 13.21
CA GLY A 212 -13.56 -5.52 12.01
C GLY A 212 -14.40 -5.18 10.77
N VAL A 213 -15.11 -4.07 10.76
CA VAL A 213 -15.97 -3.64 9.64
C VAL A 213 -15.14 -2.90 8.60
N ILE A 214 -15.40 -3.18 7.32
CA ILE A 214 -14.89 -2.35 6.22
C ILE A 214 -15.84 -1.19 6.01
N VAL A 215 -15.34 0.04 6.16
CA VAL A 215 -16.10 1.26 5.86
C VAL A 215 -15.59 1.84 4.55
N VAL A 216 -16.49 2.01 3.58
CA VAL A 216 -16.19 2.59 2.28
C VAL A 216 -16.91 3.92 2.16
N TYR A 217 -16.14 5.00 2.05
CA TYR A 217 -16.68 6.34 1.83
C TYR A 217 -16.83 6.58 0.34
N THR A 218 -18.03 6.96 -0.06
CA THR A 218 -18.34 7.27 -1.45
C THR A 218 -18.85 8.69 -1.60
N ALA A 219 -18.57 9.32 -2.74
CA ALA A 219 -19.12 10.63 -3.08
C ALA A 219 -19.70 10.62 -4.50
N LYS A 220 -20.71 11.46 -4.72
CA LYS A 220 -21.33 11.62 -6.02
C LYS A 220 -20.37 12.35 -6.99
N ILE A 221 -20.22 11.84 -8.20
CA ILE A 221 -19.48 12.51 -9.26
C ILE A 221 -20.32 13.66 -9.80
N LYS A 222 -19.69 14.84 -9.97
CA LYS A 222 -20.35 16.02 -10.56
C LYS A 222 -20.93 15.66 -11.94
N SER A 223 -22.19 15.98 -12.14
CA SER A 223 -22.93 15.72 -13.40
C SER A 223 -23.22 14.27 -13.76
N SER A 224 -23.01 13.30 -12.88
CA SER A 224 -23.35 11.90 -13.08
C SER A 224 -24.22 11.36 -11.93
N SER A 225 -24.94 10.26 -12.17
CA SER A 225 -25.54 9.45 -11.11
C SER A 225 -24.53 8.54 -10.42
N ASP A 226 -23.33 8.44 -10.96
CA ASP A 226 -22.29 7.55 -10.51
C ASP A 226 -21.64 8.08 -9.23
N ARG A 227 -21.00 7.16 -8.50
CA ARG A 227 -20.28 7.44 -7.26
C ARG A 227 -18.85 6.97 -7.39
N GLU A 228 -17.94 7.68 -6.76
CA GLU A 228 -16.55 7.28 -6.64
C GLU A 228 -16.22 6.92 -5.18
N ILE A 229 -15.31 5.98 -4.99
CA ILE A 229 -14.75 5.68 -3.67
C ILE A 229 -13.69 6.74 -3.38
N ILE A 230 -13.88 7.51 -2.31
CA ILE A 230 -12.97 8.58 -1.91
C ILE A 230 -12.04 8.17 -0.77
N ALA A 231 -12.45 7.20 0.05
CA ALA A 231 -11.64 6.62 1.12
C ALA A 231 -12.21 5.26 1.56
N PHE A 232 -11.42 4.48 2.29
CA PHE A 232 -11.89 3.28 2.97
C PHE A 232 -11.05 3.00 4.23
N CYS A 233 -11.65 2.25 5.16
CA CYS A 233 -11.01 1.71 6.35
C CYS A 233 -11.33 0.22 6.44
N THR A 234 -10.34 -0.64 6.68
CA THR A 234 -10.49 -2.11 6.67
C THR A 234 -10.67 -2.73 8.05
N ASP A 235 -10.62 -1.92 9.11
CA ASP A 235 -10.73 -2.41 10.50
C ASP A 235 -11.40 -1.37 11.40
N ALA A 236 -12.61 -0.98 11.02
CA ALA A 236 -13.39 -0.02 11.78
C ALA A 236 -14.20 -0.69 12.88
N THR A 237 -14.45 0.04 13.96
CA THR A 237 -15.50 -0.27 14.93
C THR A 237 -16.71 0.62 14.65
N VAL A 238 -17.85 0.00 14.36
CA VAL A 238 -19.12 0.68 14.12
C VAL A 238 -19.97 0.59 15.37
N TYR A 239 -20.40 1.73 15.88
CA TYR A 239 -21.26 1.83 17.06
C TYR A 239 -22.72 1.97 16.65
N LYS A 240 -23.60 1.37 17.44
CA LYS A 240 -25.05 1.46 17.26
C LYS A 240 -25.55 2.89 17.42
N GLU A 241 -24.99 3.59 18.40
CA GLU A 241 -25.31 4.98 18.73
C GLU A 241 -24.04 5.86 18.67
N PRO A 242 -24.17 7.15 18.42
CA PRO A 242 -23.03 8.06 18.46
C PRO A 242 -22.32 7.99 19.82
N ILE A 243 -20.98 7.95 19.78
CA ILE A 243 -20.18 8.10 21.00
C ILE A 243 -20.26 9.59 21.38
N THR A 244 -20.74 9.87 22.57
CA THR A 244 -20.71 11.21 23.18
C THR A 244 -19.60 11.20 24.23
N ASP A 245 -18.63 12.13 24.08
CA ASP A 245 -17.66 12.42 25.14
C ASP A 245 -18.33 13.04 26.37
#